data_9f84af3ddb141be871b09f2c6074699e
#
_entry.id   9f84af3ddb141be871b09f2c6074699e
#
_cell.length_a   1.000
_cell.length_b   1.000
_cell.length_c   1.000
_cell.angle_alpha   90.00
_cell.angle_beta   90.00
_cell.angle_gamma   90.00
#
_symmetry.space_group_name_H-M   'P 1'
#
loop_
_entity.id
_entity.type
_entity.pdbx_description
1 polymer ?
#
loop_
_entity_poly.entity_id
_entity_poly.type
_entity_poly.pdbx_seq_one_letter_code
_entity_poly.pdbx_strand_id
1 'polypeptide(L)'
;DRRIAANILDAGLIDSGSTLQIGIGGLPNSVLDMLKDAGFRHCGFHTEMLTEKMYDLIASGVVDNSRKKTDRYKSVFAFCLGSRKLYDFAHRNPAFASYPVDYTNNPHVIARQPRMFSLNSAAQADLTGQIASEQIGGVRPMQISGTGGQLDFVMGTMLARDGKGVSVLALYSEHKGRSRIVPLLEQGANVTVPRSMVDHVATEWGLARLRGLTNNERARALIAIAHPKFRDELTRQARETGLLPYGSGLADRRPAGVLSLRQD
;
A
#
# COMPACT_ATOMS: atom_id res chain seq x y z
N ASP A 1 10.52 8.89 0.72
CA ASP A 1 9.34 8.76 -0.15
C ASP A 1 9.71 8.29 -1.56
N ARG A 2 10.57 9.02 -2.29
CA ARG A 2 10.92 8.72 -3.70
C ARG A 2 11.47 7.31 -3.92
N ARG A 3 12.29 6.77 -2.99
CA ARG A 3 12.81 5.41 -3.11
C ARG A 3 11.70 4.36 -3.01
N ILE A 4 10.75 4.55 -2.10
CA ILE A 4 9.61 3.65 -1.94
C ILE A 4 8.74 3.70 -3.20
N ALA A 5 8.44 4.91 -3.69
CA ALA A 5 7.67 5.11 -4.91
C ALA A 5 8.36 4.44 -6.12
N ALA A 6 9.67 4.59 -6.27
CA ALA A 6 10.44 3.93 -7.32
C ALA A 6 10.37 2.39 -7.20
N ASN A 7 10.52 1.82 -6.00
CA ASN A 7 10.39 0.38 -5.79
C ASN A 7 9.01 -0.17 -6.23
N ILE A 8 7.94 0.61 -6.00
CA ILE A 8 6.58 0.23 -6.40
C ILE A 8 6.40 0.28 -7.92
N LEU A 9 6.88 1.35 -8.57
CA LEU A 9 6.75 1.52 -10.03
C LEU A 9 7.63 0.56 -10.81
N ASP A 10 8.89 0.38 -10.38
CA ASP A 10 9.85 -0.54 -11.01
C ASP A 10 9.40 -2.00 -10.92
N ALA A 11 8.55 -2.34 -9.95
CA ALA A 11 7.97 -3.67 -9.82
C ALA A 11 6.87 -3.98 -10.85
N GLY A 12 6.45 -3.00 -11.66
CA GLY A 12 5.44 -3.20 -12.71
C GLY A 12 4.06 -3.57 -12.19
N LEU A 13 3.69 -3.07 -11.01
CA LEU A 13 2.39 -3.36 -10.38
C LEU A 13 1.24 -2.49 -10.89
N ILE A 14 1.55 -1.44 -11.62
CA ILE A 14 0.59 -0.49 -12.21
C ILE A 14 0.75 -0.53 -13.72
N ASP A 15 -0.36 -0.56 -14.41
CA ASP A 15 -0.41 -0.52 -15.88
C ASP A 15 -1.31 0.61 -16.37
N SER A 16 -1.19 0.98 -17.64
CA SER A 16 -2.21 1.82 -18.29
C SER A 16 -3.58 1.16 -18.20
N GLY A 17 -4.59 1.93 -17.83
CA GLY A 17 -5.95 1.43 -17.59
C GLY A 17 -6.19 0.85 -16.19
N SER A 18 -5.20 0.90 -15.28
CA SER A 18 -5.42 0.55 -13.87
C SER A 18 -6.40 1.51 -13.20
N THR A 19 -7.24 0.97 -12.32
CA THR A 19 -8.05 1.79 -11.41
C THR A 19 -7.32 1.93 -10.08
N LEU A 20 -7.15 3.14 -9.61
CA LEU A 20 -6.28 3.50 -8.51
C LEU A 20 -7.08 3.91 -7.27
N GLN A 21 -6.68 3.40 -6.12
CA GLN A 21 -6.91 3.98 -4.81
C GLN A 21 -5.55 4.30 -4.20
N ILE A 22 -5.35 5.52 -3.80
CA ILE A 22 -4.09 5.98 -3.21
C ILE A 22 -4.42 6.67 -1.89
N GLY A 23 -3.78 6.25 -0.82
CA GLY A 23 -3.92 6.85 0.50
C GLY A 23 -3.39 8.27 0.57
N ILE A 24 -3.37 8.84 1.76
CA ILE A 24 -2.89 10.19 2.02
C ILE A 24 -1.47 10.17 2.61
N GLY A 25 -0.76 11.30 2.45
CA GLY A 25 0.56 11.51 3.04
C GLY A 25 1.67 11.68 2.00
N GLY A 26 2.88 11.95 2.48
CA GLY A 26 4.04 12.24 1.63
C GLY A 26 4.40 11.08 0.69
N LEU A 27 4.38 9.86 1.21
CA LEU A 27 4.72 8.67 0.45
C LEU A 27 3.72 8.40 -0.69
N PRO A 28 2.39 8.32 -0.46
CA PRO A 28 1.41 8.20 -1.54
C PRO A 28 1.51 9.34 -2.58
N ASN A 29 1.73 10.57 -2.13
CA ASN A 29 1.92 11.72 -3.03
C ASN A 29 3.14 11.54 -3.95
N SER A 30 4.24 10.99 -3.45
CA SER A 30 5.43 10.71 -4.26
C SER A 30 5.16 9.70 -5.37
N VAL A 31 4.29 8.70 -5.11
CA VAL A 31 3.86 7.74 -6.15
C VAL A 31 3.02 8.44 -7.21
N LEU A 32 2.07 9.32 -6.82
CA LEU A 32 1.24 10.08 -7.75
C LEU A 32 2.09 11.01 -8.63
N ASP A 33 3.10 11.70 -8.07
CA ASP A 33 4.02 12.55 -8.83
C ASP A 33 4.78 11.74 -9.88
N MET A 34 5.32 10.57 -9.52
CA MET A 34 6.05 9.70 -10.46
C MET A 34 5.13 9.09 -11.53
N LEU A 35 3.88 8.75 -11.19
CA LEU A 35 2.90 8.25 -12.17
C LEU A 35 2.61 9.26 -13.28
N LYS A 36 2.61 10.55 -12.95
CA LYS A 36 2.39 11.63 -13.93
C LYS A 36 3.44 11.60 -15.03
N ASP A 37 4.68 11.34 -14.67
CA ASP A 37 5.84 11.38 -15.58
C ASP A 37 6.13 10.02 -16.26
N ALA A 38 5.56 8.93 -15.74
CA ALA A 38 5.84 7.56 -16.18
C ALA A 38 5.13 7.14 -17.48
N GLY A 39 4.37 8.02 -18.12
CA GLY A 39 3.73 7.75 -19.40
C GLY A 39 2.46 6.89 -19.37
N PHE A 40 1.92 6.60 -18.19
CA PHE A 40 0.66 5.88 -18.05
C PHE A 40 -0.52 6.65 -18.68
N ARG A 41 -1.53 5.90 -19.17
CA ARG A 41 -2.73 6.45 -19.80
C ARG A 41 -3.96 5.65 -19.41
N HIS A 42 -5.12 6.29 -19.53
CA HIS A 42 -6.43 5.65 -19.34
C HIS A 42 -6.63 5.08 -17.93
N CYS A 43 -5.89 5.57 -16.94
CA CYS A 43 -6.12 5.20 -15.55
C CYS A 43 -7.47 5.72 -15.05
N GLY A 44 -7.96 5.14 -13.95
CA GLY A 44 -9.18 5.58 -13.29
C GLY A 44 -8.96 5.77 -11.80
N PHE A 45 -9.85 6.56 -11.15
CA PHE A 45 -9.92 6.62 -9.70
C PHE A 45 -11.20 5.97 -9.17
N HIS A 46 -11.02 5.12 -8.16
CA HIS A 46 -12.02 4.65 -7.24
C HIS A 46 -11.37 4.63 -5.85
N THR A 47 -11.61 5.65 -5.06
CA THR A 47 -10.87 5.92 -3.82
C THR A 47 -11.80 6.45 -2.73
N GLU A 48 -11.47 6.22 -1.47
CA GLU A 48 -12.22 6.83 -0.36
C GLU A 48 -12.07 8.35 -0.37
N MET A 49 -10.83 8.83 -0.36
CA MET A 49 -10.51 10.25 -0.36
C MET A 49 -9.92 10.67 -1.71
N LEU A 50 -10.42 11.77 -2.28
CA LEU A 50 -9.82 12.45 -3.42
C LEU A 50 -8.91 13.58 -2.92
N THR A 51 -7.66 13.63 -3.40
CA THR A 51 -6.66 14.61 -2.96
C THR A 51 -6.20 15.53 -4.09
N GLU A 52 -5.50 16.60 -3.72
CA GLU A 52 -4.92 17.58 -4.67
C GLU A 52 -4.03 16.90 -5.72
N LYS A 53 -3.18 15.95 -5.32
CA LYS A 53 -2.28 15.24 -6.25
C LYS A 53 -3.03 14.36 -7.25
N MET A 54 -4.17 13.80 -6.86
CA MET A 54 -5.03 13.06 -7.78
C MET A 54 -5.66 13.98 -8.83
N TYR A 55 -6.02 15.21 -8.44
CA TYR A 55 -6.46 16.22 -9.40
C TYR A 55 -5.39 16.48 -10.48
N ASP A 56 -4.11 16.57 -10.11
CA ASP A 56 -3.02 16.79 -11.07
C ASP A 56 -2.93 15.68 -12.13
N LEU A 57 -3.20 14.41 -11.75
CA LEU A 57 -3.25 13.28 -12.71
C LEU A 57 -4.46 13.36 -13.65
N ILE A 58 -5.59 13.83 -13.15
CA ILE A 58 -6.79 14.04 -13.97
C ILE A 58 -6.53 15.19 -14.96
N ALA A 59 -6.02 16.31 -14.48
CA ALA A 59 -5.74 17.48 -15.30
C ALA A 59 -4.66 17.21 -16.37
N SER A 60 -3.72 16.30 -16.12
CA SER A 60 -2.69 15.90 -17.09
C SER A 60 -3.17 14.84 -18.10
N GLY A 61 -4.38 14.31 -17.96
CA GLY A 61 -4.94 13.28 -18.85
C GLY A 61 -4.41 11.86 -18.60
N VAL A 62 -3.62 11.63 -17.55
CA VAL A 62 -3.23 10.28 -17.11
C VAL A 62 -4.46 9.48 -16.67
N VAL A 63 -5.38 10.18 -15.97
CA VAL A 63 -6.64 9.62 -15.49
C VAL A 63 -7.80 10.21 -16.28
N ASP A 64 -8.47 9.37 -17.08
CA ASP A 64 -9.67 9.71 -17.84
C ASP A 64 -10.86 8.78 -17.51
N ASN A 65 -10.65 7.79 -16.64
CA ASN A 65 -11.64 6.81 -16.21
C ASN A 65 -12.28 5.98 -17.34
N SER A 66 -11.71 6.01 -18.56
CA SER A 66 -12.30 5.37 -19.74
C SER A 66 -12.30 3.85 -19.69
N ARG A 67 -11.42 3.24 -18.90
CA ARG A 67 -11.27 1.79 -18.77
C ARG A 67 -12.02 1.20 -17.56
N LYS A 68 -12.60 2.03 -16.70
CA LYS A 68 -13.40 1.54 -15.56
C LYS A 68 -14.58 0.70 -16.05
N LYS A 69 -14.97 -0.31 -15.26
CA LYS A 69 -16.12 -1.19 -15.55
C LYS A 69 -17.42 -0.64 -14.97
N THR A 70 -17.34 -0.02 -13.80
CA THR A 70 -18.45 0.73 -13.19
C THR A 70 -18.08 2.21 -13.11
N ASP A 71 -19.05 3.09 -13.14
CA ASP A 71 -18.83 4.56 -13.09
C ASP A 71 -17.81 5.03 -14.14
N ARG A 72 -17.93 4.51 -15.35
CA ARG A 72 -17.02 4.84 -16.45
C ARG A 72 -17.03 6.34 -16.71
N TYR A 73 -15.85 6.89 -16.97
CA TYR A 73 -15.60 8.33 -17.13
C TYR A 73 -15.78 9.16 -15.85
N LYS A 74 -15.93 8.54 -14.68
CA LYS A 74 -16.06 9.23 -13.40
C LYS A 74 -14.97 8.82 -12.42
N SER A 75 -14.31 9.80 -11.82
CA SER A 75 -13.52 9.61 -10.61
C SER A 75 -14.48 9.49 -9.43
N VAL A 76 -14.48 8.32 -8.78
CA VAL A 76 -15.37 8.00 -7.66
C VAL A 76 -14.62 8.18 -6.35
N PHE A 77 -15.26 8.86 -5.40
CA PHE A 77 -14.73 9.07 -4.05
C PHE A 77 -15.87 9.26 -3.03
N ALA A 78 -15.61 9.05 -1.75
CA ALA A 78 -16.56 9.32 -0.68
C ALA A 78 -16.49 10.80 -0.25
N PHE A 79 -15.28 11.33 -0.12
CA PHE A 79 -15.05 12.74 0.20
C PHE A 79 -13.73 13.22 -0.40
N CYS A 80 -13.51 14.52 -0.43
CA CYS A 80 -12.27 15.13 -0.91
C CYS A 80 -11.63 16.03 0.12
N LEU A 81 -10.31 16.12 0.07
CA LEU A 81 -9.51 16.99 0.92
C LEU A 81 -8.39 17.64 0.11
N GLY A 82 -8.40 18.96 0.05
CA GLY A 82 -7.41 19.73 -0.70
C GLY A 82 -7.62 21.23 -0.60
N SER A 83 -7.05 21.94 -1.54
CA SER A 83 -7.19 23.38 -1.64
C SER A 83 -8.53 23.79 -2.27
N ARG A 84 -8.83 25.09 -2.23
CA ARG A 84 -9.98 25.66 -2.94
C ARG A 84 -10.01 25.27 -4.41
N LYS A 85 -8.84 25.15 -5.05
CA LYS A 85 -8.70 24.74 -6.45
C LYS A 85 -9.33 23.35 -6.70
N LEU A 86 -9.09 22.38 -5.81
CA LEU A 86 -9.69 21.05 -5.91
C LEU A 86 -11.22 21.10 -5.80
N TYR A 87 -11.74 21.88 -4.83
CA TYR A 87 -13.18 22.00 -4.62
C TYR A 87 -13.87 22.70 -5.79
N ASP A 88 -13.30 23.79 -6.31
CA ASP A 88 -13.83 24.50 -7.47
C ASP A 88 -13.82 23.61 -8.72
N PHE A 89 -12.78 22.81 -8.92
CA PHE A 89 -12.72 21.87 -10.04
C PHE A 89 -13.74 20.73 -9.91
N ALA A 90 -13.96 20.22 -8.69
CA ALA A 90 -14.93 19.14 -8.45
C ALA A 90 -16.39 19.65 -8.49
N HIS A 91 -16.62 20.94 -8.25
CA HIS A 91 -17.96 21.52 -8.18
C HIS A 91 -18.71 21.38 -9.51
N ARG A 92 -19.86 20.70 -9.49
CA ARG A 92 -20.72 20.44 -10.66
C ARG A 92 -19.99 19.84 -11.87
N ASN A 93 -18.87 19.15 -11.64
CA ASN A 93 -18.12 18.50 -12.70
C ASN A 93 -18.65 17.08 -12.92
N PRO A 94 -19.21 16.76 -14.11
CA PRO A 94 -19.78 15.44 -14.38
C PRO A 94 -18.74 14.31 -14.41
N ALA A 95 -17.44 14.61 -14.49
CA ALA A 95 -16.38 13.63 -14.41
C ALA A 95 -16.08 13.14 -12.98
N PHE A 96 -16.80 13.66 -11.98
CA PHE A 96 -16.71 13.29 -10.58
C PHE A 96 -18.01 12.70 -10.06
N ALA A 97 -17.89 11.72 -9.17
CA ALA A 97 -19.01 11.17 -8.43
C ALA A 97 -18.61 10.96 -6.97
N SER A 98 -19.20 11.77 -6.07
CA SER A 98 -19.12 11.55 -4.64
C SER A 98 -20.24 10.60 -4.23
N TYR A 99 -19.90 9.43 -3.74
CA TYR A 99 -20.87 8.42 -3.29
C TYR A 99 -20.69 8.13 -1.80
N PRO A 100 -21.72 7.59 -1.13
CA PRO A 100 -21.61 7.15 0.25
C PRO A 100 -20.49 6.13 0.43
N VAL A 101 -19.89 6.10 1.62
CA VAL A 101 -18.76 5.22 1.95
C VAL A 101 -19.09 3.72 1.82
N ASP A 102 -20.34 3.35 2.08
CA ASP A 102 -20.84 1.98 1.92
C ASP A 102 -20.85 1.49 0.46
N TYR A 103 -20.85 2.40 -0.51
CA TYR A 103 -20.61 2.10 -1.92
C TYR A 103 -19.11 2.16 -2.26
N THR A 104 -18.46 3.28 -1.92
CA THR A 104 -17.07 3.54 -2.34
C THR A 104 -16.10 2.55 -1.73
N ASN A 105 -16.27 2.22 -0.45
CA ASN A 105 -15.42 1.29 0.29
C ASN A 105 -15.94 -0.16 0.26
N ASN A 106 -17.02 -0.43 -0.47
CA ASN A 106 -17.54 -1.79 -0.57
C ASN A 106 -16.57 -2.71 -1.34
N PRO A 107 -16.00 -3.76 -0.73
CA PRO A 107 -15.05 -4.64 -1.40
C PRO A 107 -15.59 -5.28 -2.69
N HIS A 108 -16.89 -5.56 -2.77
CA HIS A 108 -17.51 -6.11 -3.97
C HIS A 108 -17.64 -5.08 -5.10
N VAL A 109 -17.78 -3.79 -4.78
CA VAL A 109 -17.77 -2.70 -5.76
C VAL A 109 -16.35 -2.47 -6.25
N ILE A 110 -15.39 -2.39 -5.32
CA ILE A 110 -13.95 -2.26 -5.60
C ILE A 110 -13.47 -3.40 -6.52
N ALA A 111 -13.86 -4.64 -6.22
CA ALA A 111 -13.49 -5.83 -6.99
C ALA A 111 -13.95 -5.83 -8.45
N ARG A 112 -14.92 -4.99 -8.83
CA ARG A 112 -15.37 -4.84 -10.21
C ARG A 112 -14.46 -3.97 -11.07
N GLN A 113 -13.60 -3.17 -10.43
CA GLN A 113 -12.70 -2.26 -11.14
C GLN A 113 -11.56 -3.05 -11.80
N PRO A 114 -11.22 -2.73 -13.06
CA PRO A 114 -10.15 -3.44 -13.75
C PRO A 114 -8.79 -3.04 -13.16
N ARG A 115 -7.90 -4.03 -13.01
CA ARG A 115 -6.53 -3.82 -12.52
C ARG A 115 -6.51 -2.91 -11.29
N MET A 116 -7.36 -3.22 -10.32
CA MET A 116 -7.49 -2.40 -9.12
C MET A 116 -6.17 -2.39 -8.35
N PHE A 117 -5.59 -1.22 -8.21
CA PHE A 117 -4.37 -0.98 -7.45
C PHE A 117 -4.70 -0.13 -6.22
N SER A 118 -4.34 -0.64 -5.04
CA SER A 118 -4.52 0.05 -3.77
C SER A 118 -3.17 0.29 -3.10
N LEU A 119 -2.90 1.53 -2.71
CA LEU A 119 -1.71 1.93 -1.97
C LEU A 119 -2.11 2.66 -0.70
N ASN A 120 -1.68 2.12 0.44
CA ASN A 120 -1.88 2.74 1.74
C ASN A 120 -0.59 2.77 2.56
N SER A 121 -0.46 3.79 3.41
CA SER A 121 0.64 3.89 4.36
C SER A 121 0.40 2.97 5.56
N ALA A 122 1.47 2.40 6.08
CA ALA A 122 1.47 1.61 7.31
C ALA A 122 2.44 2.19 8.34
N ALA A 123 2.18 1.94 9.61
CA ALA A 123 3.06 2.37 10.70
C ALA A 123 4.06 1.29 11.09
N GLN A 124 3.63 0.03 11.12
CA GLN A 124 4.46 -1.13 11.44
C GLN A 124 4.00 -2.36 10.65
N ALA A 125 4.95 -3.26 10.37
CA ALA A 125 4.71 -4.61 9.87
C ALA A 125 5.47 -5.61 10.75
N ASP A 126 4.82 -6.71 11.17
CA ASP A 126 5.55 -7.78 11.84
C ASP A 126 6.05 -8.84 10.86
N LEU A 127 6.95 -9.71 11.32
CA LEU A 127 7.58 -10.73 10.48
C LEU A 127 6.61 -11.81 9.98
N THR A 128 5.40 -11.89 10.52
CA THR A 128 4.33 -12.74 9.98
C THR A 128 3.54 -12.07 8.87
N GLY A 129 3.69 -10.74 8.72
CA GLY A 129 3.01 -9.91 7.74
C GLY A 129 1.73 -9.24 8.24
N GLN A 130 1.49 -9.17 9.57
CA GLN A 130 0.44 -8.32 10.13
C GLN A 130 0.84 -6.85 10.00
N ILE A 131 -0.13 -6.00 9.73
CA ILE A 131 0.09 -4.56 9.54
C ILE A 131 -0.70 -3.76 10.57
N ALA A 132 -0.01 -2.84 11.25
CA ALA A 132 -0.60 -1.79 12.07
C ALA A 132 -0.46 -0.45 11.36
N SER A 133 -1.57 0.25 11.13
CA SER A 133 -1.58 1.53 10.43
C SER A 133 -2.23 2.66 11.23
N GLU A 134 -3.10 2.33 12.17
CA GLU A 134 -3.91 3.30 12.91
C GLU A 134 -3.45 3.49 14.36
N GLN A 135 -2.85 2.47 14.97
CA GLN A 135 -2.35 2.52 16.34
C GLN A 135 -1.05 1.74 16.49
N ILE A 136 -0.07 2.36 17.09
CA ILE A 136 1.21 1.75 17.49
C ILE A 136 1.08 1.30 18.95
N GLY A 137 1.54 0.08 19.23
CA GLY A 137 1.56 -0.49 20.56
C GLY A 137 2.69 0.05 21.46
N GLY A 138 2.90 -0.60 22.59
CA GLY A 138 3.93 -0.29 23.59
C GLY A 138 3.33 0.04 24.95
N VAL A 139 4.15 0.52 25.87
CA VAL A 139 3.74 0.88 27.26
C VAL A 139 2.60 1.91 27.26
N ARG A 140 2.61 2.79 26.29
CA ARG A 140 1.51 3.77 26.06
C ARG A 140 1.12 3.68 24.59
N PRO A 141 0.10 2.87 24.23
CA PRO A 141 -0.38 2.79 22.87
C PRO A 141 -0.78 4.16 22.34
N MET A 142 -0.41 4.46 21.10
CA MET A 142 -0.68 5.75 20.48
C MET A 142 -1.49 5.57 19.19
N GLN A 143 -2.70 6.09 19.20
CA GLN A 143 -3.51 6.19 17.99
C GLN A 143 -2.99 7.31 17.11
N ILE A 144 -2.73 7.01 15.84
CA ILE A 144 -2.16 7.93 14.84
C ILE A 144 -3.16 8.31 13.75
N SER A 145 -4.20 7.50 13.56
CA SER A 145 -5.28 7.78 12.62
C SER A 145 -6.56 7.07 13.03
N GLY A 146 -7.67 7.36 12.35
CA GLY A 146 -8.85 6.51 12.35
C GLY A 146 -8.62 5.23 11.56
N THR A 147 -9.55 4.27 11.68
CA THR A 147 -9.49 2.98 10.98
C THR A 147 -9.54 3.16 9.45
N GLY A 148 -10.44 4.01 8.93
CA GLY A 148 -10.60 4.27 7.51
C GLY A 148 -10.89 3.03 6.65
N GLY A 149 -10.77 3.18 5.34
CA GLY A 149 -11.07 2.12 4.36
C GLY A 149 -9.90 1.26 3.93
N GLN A 150 -8.76 1.30 4.61
CA GLN A 150 -7.57 0.55 4.19
C GLN A 150 -7.86 -0.95 3.99
N LEU A 151 -8.54 -1.59 4.94
CA LEU A 151 -8.89 -3.00 4.85
C LEU A 151 -9.88 -3.27 3.72
N ASP A 152 -10.86 -2.40 3.50
CA ASP A 152 -11.85 -2.55 2.44
C ASP A 152 -11.20 -2.60 1.06
N PHE A 153 -10.25 -1.71 0.79
CA PHE A 153 -9.50 -1.68 -0.47
C PHE A 153 -8.56 -2.87 -0.61
N VAL A 154 -7.91 -3.31 0.45
CA VAL A 154 -7.11 -4.56 0.44
C VAL A 154 -8.00 -5.75 0.08
N MET A 155 -9.16 -5.88 0.71
CA MET A 155 -10.13 -6.94 0.40
C MET A 155 -10.64 -6.83 -1.04
N GLY A 156 -10.99 -5.63 -1.49
CA GLY A 156 -11.46 -5.40 -2.84
C GLY A 156 -10.44 -5.79 -3.91
N THR A 157 -9.15 -5.49 -3.71
CA THR A 157 -8.09 -5.94 -4.61
C THR A 157 -7.91 -7.45 -4.58
N MET A 158 -8.01 -8.08 -3.41
CA MET A 158 -7.92 -9.54 -3.28
C MET A 158 -9.06 -10.25 -4.00
N LEU A 159 -10.25 -9.66 -4.03
CA LEU A 159 -11.45 -10.18 -4.68
C LEU A 159 -11.58 -9.73 -6.15
N ALA A 160 -10.58 -9.03 -6.71
CA ALA A 160 -10.65 -8.46 -8.06
C ALA A 160 -11.08 -9.49 -9.10
N ARG A 161 -12.15 -9.19 -9.84
CA ARG A 161 -12.78 -10.12 -10.78
C ARG A 161 -11.91 -10.48 -11.98
N ASP A 162 -10.97 -9.64 -12.32
CA ASP A 162 -10.01 -9.88 -13.42
C ASP A 162 -8.74 -10.60 -12.96
N GLY A 163 -8.63 -10.93 -11.67
CA GLY A 163 -7.46 -11.55 -11.07
C GLY A 163 -6.20 -10.66 -11.03
N LYS A 164 -6.32 -9.37 -11.35
CA LYS A 164 -5.22 -8.42 -11.46
C LYS A 164 -5.20 -7.36 -10.36
N GLY A 165 -5.98 -7.56 -9.31
CA GLY A 165 -5.98 -6.66 -8.16
C GLY A 165 -4.68 -6.77 -7.37
N VAL A 166 -4.13 -5.62 -6.99
CA VAL A 166 -2.88 -5.50 -6.23
C VAL A 166 -3.06 -4.52 -5.08
N SER A 167 -2.65 -4.91 -3.88
CA SER A 167 -2.53 -3.99 -2.75
C SER A 167 -1.09 -3.87 -2.29
N VAL A 168 -0.67 -2.63 -2.00
CA VAL A 168 0.65 -2.31 -1.44
C VAL A 168 0.46 -1.55 -0.14
N LEU A 169 1.10 -2.05 0.92
CA LEU A 169 1.21 -1.39 2.21
C LEU A 169 2.63 -0.88 2.35
N ALA A 170 2.78 0.43 2.39
CA ALA A 170 4.08 1.08 2.32
C ALA A 170 4.43 1.78 3.62
N LEU A 171 5.65 1.59 4.10
CA LEU A 171 6.15 2.19 5.33
C LEU A 171 7.63 2.54 5.22
N TYR A 172 8.06 3.52 6.00
CA TYR A 172 9.50 3.70 6.24
C TYR A 172 10.02 2.52 7.05
N SER A 173 11.14 1.96 6.68
CA SER A 173 11.73 0.83 7.42
C SER A 173 12.24 1.23 8.82
N GLU A 174 12.47 2.53 9.03
CA GLU A 174 12.96 3.11 10.29
C GLU A 174 12.26 4.43 10.62
N HIS A 175 12.04 4.69 11.90
CA HIS A 175 11.61 5.99 12.40
C HIS A 175 12.19 6.25 13.81
N LYS A 176 12.86 7.38 13.97
CA LYS A 176 13.50 7.81 15.24
C LYS A 176 14.38 6.72 15.87
N GLY A 177 15.24 6.08 15.05
CA GLY A 177 16.15 5.06 15.49
C GLY A 177 15.56 3.67 15.73
N ARG A 178 14.26 3.45 15.45
CA ARG A 178 13.57 2.17 15.67
C ARG A 178 13.11 1.56 14.35
N SER A 179 13.23 0.23 14.22
CA SER A 179 12.67 -0.50 13.10
C SER A 179 11.15 -0.39 13.06
N ARG A 180 10.60 -0.25 11.88
CA ARG A 180 9.14 -0.35 11.63
C ARG A 180 8.74 -1.73 11.12
N ILE A 181 9.71 -2.55 10.72
CA ILE A 181 9.52 -3.99 10.61
C ILE A 181 9.95 -4.59 11.93
N VAL A 182 9.04 -5.29 12.62
CA VAL A 182 9.21 -5.78 13.99
C VAL A 182 8.98 -7.29 14.06
N PRO A 183 9.53 -8.01 15.04
CA PRO A 183 9.32 -9.46 15.16
C PRO A 183 7.85 -9.83 15.31
N LEU A 184 7.17 -9.13 16.21
CA LEU A 184 5.72 -9.18 16.46
C LEU A 184 5.25 -7.77 16.73
N LEU A 185 4.00 -7.46 16.36
CA LEU A 185 3.40 -6.18 16.73
C LEU A 185 3.38 -6.02 18.26
N GLU A 186 3.73 -4.84 18.73
CA GLU A 186 3.75 -4.54 20.16
C GLU A 186 2.36 -4.66 20.77
N GLN A 187 2.30 -5.06 22.04
CA GLN A 187 1.03 -5.13 22.78
C GLN A 187 0.30 -3.77 22.72
N GLY A 188 -0.99 -3.80 22.41
CA GLY A 188 -1.82 -2.61 22.23
C GLY A 188 -1.77 -2.00 20.83
N ALA A 189 -1.01 -2.56 19.90
CA ALA A 189 -1.15 -2.20 18.49
C ALA A 189 -2.44 -2.79 17.89
N ASN A 190 -3.12 -2.03 17.04
CA ASN A 190 -4.26 -2.54 16.30
C ASN A 190 -3.77 -3.18 14.99
N VAL A 191 -4.22 -4.41 14.71
CA VAL A 191 -4.00 -5.05 13.42
C VAL A 191 -5.00 -4.48 12.43
N THR A 192 -4.56 -3.51 11.63
CA THR A 192 -5.40 -2.88 10.60
C THR A 192 -5.61 -3.82 9.41
N VAL A 193 -4.55 -4.55 8.99
CA VAL A 193 -4.67 -5.58 7.96
C VAL A 193 -4.09 -6.89 8.48
N PRO A 194 -4.92 -7.95 8.58
CA PRO A 194 -4.45 -9.25 9.04
C PRO A 194 -3.51 -9.88 8.00
N ARG A 195 -2.53 -10.66 8.47
CA ARG A 195 -1.49 -11.29 7.63
C ARG A 195 -2.01 -12.08 6.44
N SER A 196 -3.20 -12.66 6.54
CA SER A 196 -3.82 -13.45 5.48
C SER A 196 -4.27 -12.62 4.27
N MET A 197 -4.42 -11.30 4.44
CA MET A 197 -4.89 -10.38 3.40
C MET A 197 -3.78 -9.50 2.83
N VAL A 198 -2.62 -9.42 3.49
CA VAL A 198 -1.48 -8.62 3.01
C VAL A 198 -0.89 -9.23 1.74
N ASP A 199 -0.87 -8.42 0.67
CA ASP A 199 -0.29 -8.82 -0.62
C ASP A 199 1.15 -8.34 -0.74
N HIS A 200 1.38 -7.02 -0.78
CA HIS A 200 2.72 -6.44 -0.90
C HIS A 200 3.05 -5.50 0.26
N VAL A 201 4.30 -5.51 0.67
CA VAL A 201 4.88 -4.54 1.61
C VAL A 201 6.05 -3.84 0.93
N ALA A 202 6.07 -2.50 0.97
CA ALA A 202 7.13 -1.68 0.37
C ALA A 202 7.83 -0.84 1.42
N THR A 203 9.16 -0.76 1.31
CA THR A 203 10.02 0.15 2.05
C THR A 203 10.99 0.86 1.10
N GLU A 204 11.81 1.77 1.60
CA GLU A 204 12.90 2.39 0.83
C GLU A 204 14.01 1.41 0.42
N TRP A 205 14.03 0.19 1.02
CA TRP A 205 15.01 -0.86 0.75
C TRP A 205 14.49 -1.93 -0.22
N GLY A 206 13.21 -1.95 -0.49
CA GLY A 206 12.65 -2.88 -1.46
C GLY A 206 11.16 -3.08 -1.35
N LEU A 207 10.67 -4.04 -2.12
CA LEU A 207 9.28 -4.46 -2.17
C LEU A 207 9.19 -5.98 -2.09
N ALA A 208 8.35 -6.48 -1.18
CA ALA A 208 8.09 -7.89 -0.97
C ALA A 208 6.62 -8.22 -1.22
N ARG A 209 6.35 -9.27 -2.00
CA ARG A 209 5.05 -9.90 -2.12
C ARG A 209 4.94 -11.02 -1.10
N LEU A 210 3.93 -10.94 -0.22
CA LEU A 210 3.74 -11.91 0.87
C LEU A 210 2.66 -12.96 0.59
N ARG A 211 1.78 -12.71 -0.38
CA ARG A 211 0.72 -13.65 -0.74
C ARG A 211 1.30 -14.96 -1.24
N GLY A 212 0.81 -16.07 -0.67
CA GLY A 212 1.27 -17.42 -1.03
C GLY A 212 2.55 -17.88 -0.33
N LEU A 213 3.20 -17.03 0.47
CA LEU A 213 4.39 -17.38 1.23
C LEU A 213 4.05 -18.02 2.57
N THR A 214 4.87 -18.99 2.98
CA THR A 214 4.90 -19.53 4.35
C THR A 214 5.39 -18.48 5.35
N ASN A 215 5.17 -18.69 6.65
CA ASN A 215 5.64 -17.74 7.68
C ASN A 215 7.16 -17.55 7.64
N ASN A 216 7.93 -18.60 7.36
CA ASN A 216 9.39 -18.53 7.21
C ASN A 216 9.79 -17.66 6.03
N GLU A 217 9.16 -17.85 4.87
CA GLU A 217 9.43 -17.04 3.66
C GLU A 217 9.02 -15.59 3.85
N ARG A 218 7.88 -15.32 4.52
CA ARG A 218 7.44 -13.97 4.89
C ARG A 218 8.47 -13.26 5.76
N ALA A 219 8.94 -13.94 6.82
CA ALA A 219 9.96 -13.37 7.70
C ALA A 219 11.24 -13.01 6.92
N ARG A 220 11.73 -13.91 6.05
CA ARG A 220 12.90 -13.64 5.20
C ARG A 220 12.67 -12.45 4.26
N ALA A 221 11.52 -12.41 3.60
CA ALA A 221 11.18 -11.33 2.67
C ALA A 221 11.10 -9.97 3.37
N LEU A 222 10.47 -9.91 4.55
CA LEU A 222 10.35 -8.68 5.34
C LEU A 222 11.69 -8.23 5.93
N ILE A 223 12.53 -9.17 6.42
CA ILE A 223 13.90 -8.84 6.87
C ILE A 223 14.72 -8.27 5.71
N ALA A 224 14.60 -8.83 4.50
CA ALA A 224 15.35 -8.34 3.34
C ALA A 224 15.04 -6.89 2.98
N ILE A 225 13.78 -6.45 3.16
CA ILE A 225 13.36 -5.07 2.90
C ILE A 225 13.39 -4.18 4.15
N ALA A 226 13.83 -4.69 5.30
CA ALA A 226 14.07 -3.88 6.50
C ALA A 226 15.33 -3.01 6.33
N HIS A 227 15.44 -1.96 7.15
CA HIS A 227 16.65 -1.14 7.19
C HIS A 227 17.87 -2.02 7.53
N PRO A 228 19.00 -1.94 6.80
CA PRO A 228 20.14 -2.83 6.95
C PRO A 228 20.61 -3.00 8.40
N LYS A 229 20.69 -1.89 9.15
CA LYS A 229 21.16 -1.92 10.56
C LYS A 229 20.32 -2.80 11.50
N PHE A 230 19.10 -3.21 11.11
CA PHE A 230 18.24 -4.04 11.95
C PHE A 230 18.11 -5.49 11.47
N ARG A 231 18.64 -5.83 10.29
CA ARG A 231 18.42 -7.16 9.67
C ARG A 231 18.97 -8.30 10.53
N ASP A 232 20.15 -8.13 11.10
CA ASP A 232 20.79 -9.14 11.96
C ASP A 232 19.98 -9.37 13.23
N GLU A 233 19.55 -8.29 13.88
CA GLU A 233 18.73 -8.36 15.09
C GLU A 233 17.36 -8.98 14.80
N LEU A 234 16.69 -8.58 13.71
CA LEU A 234 15.42 -9.18 13.29
C LEU A 234 15.58 -10.68 12.96
N THR A 235 16.71 -11.06 12.37
CA THR A 235 17.02 -12.48 12.08
C THR A 235 17.21 -13.28 13.37
N ARG A 236 17.93 -12.73 14.36
CA ARG A 236 18.09 -13.33 15.67
C ARG A 236 16.73 -13.55 16.36
N GLN A 237 15.92 -12.49 16.43
CA GLN A 237 14.58 -12.54 17.03
C GLN A 237 13.62 -13.50 16.30
N ALA A 238 13.70 -13.57 14.95
CA ALA A 238 12.93 -14.53 14.16
C ALA A 238 13.28 -15.98 14.48
N ARG A 239 14.54 -16.27 14.83
CA ARG A 239 14.98 -17.60 15.30
C ARG A 239 14.45 -17.89 16.70
N GLU A 240 14.55 -16.94 17.61
CA GLU A 240 14.06 -17.08 18.98
C GLU A 240 12.55 -17.31 19.05
N THR A 241 11.78 -16.71 18.13
CA THR A 241 10.33 -16.92 18.01
C THR A 241 9.94 -18.15 17.17
N GLY A 242 10.91 -18.90 16.64
CA GLY A 242 10.66 -20.08 15.81
C GLY A 242 10.19 -19.78 14.38
N LEU A 243 10.16 -18.51 13.95
CA LEU A 243 9.84 -18.14 12.58
C LEU A 243 10.93 -18.55 11.59
N LEU A 244 12.20 -18.56 12.03
CA LEU A 244 13.34 -19.07 11.26
C LEU A 244 14.03 -20.21 11.99
N PRO A 245 14.47 -21.27 11.28
CA PRO A 245 15.25 -22.34 11.91
C PRO A 245 16.64 -21.84 12.33
N TYR A 246 17.15 -22.38 13.44
CA TYR A 246 18.54 -22.18 13.85
C TYR A 246 19.49 -22.74 12.79
N GLY A 247 20.62 -22.04 12.55
CA GLY A 247 21.65 -22.47 11.60
C GLY A 247 21.35 -22.16 10.13
N SER A 248 20.15 -21.66 9.79
CA SER A 248 19.89 -21.13 8.46
C SER A 248 20.48 -19.73 8.33
N GLY A 249 21.53 -19.55 7.55
CA GLY A 249 21.92 -18.22 7.05
C GLY A 249 20.76 -17.60 6.24
N LEU A 250 20.67 -16.27 6.19
CA LEU A 250 20.01 -15.65 5.05
C LEU A 250 20.88 -16.07 3.86
N ALA A 251 20.37 -17.01 3.03
CA ALA A 251 21.13 -17.46 1.87
C ALA A 251 21.48 -16.23 1.02
N ASP A 252 22.66 -16.23 0.36
CA ASP A 252 23.12 -15.19 -0.57
C ASP A 252 22.15 -14.99 -1.78
N ARG A 253 21.03 -15.68 -1.81
CA ARG A 253 20.00 -15.59 -2.82
C ARG A 253 18.86 -14.67 -2.35
N ARG A 254 18.36 -13.87 -3.27
CA ARG A 254 17.15 -13.06 -3.08
C ARG A 254 16.02 -13.90 -2.48
N PRO A 255 15.46 -13.56 -1.29
CA PRO A 255 14.39 -14.35 -0.68
C PRO A 255 13.17 -14.46 -1.58
N ALA A 256 12.41 -15.56 -1.45
CA ALA A 256 11.14 -15.72 -2.13
C ALA A 256 10.22 -14.52 -1.88
N GLY A 257 9.49 -14.08 -2.90
CA GLY A 257 8.57 -12.97 -2.82
C GLY A 257 9.20 -11.57 -2.91
N VAL A 258 10.51 -11.41 -2.81
CA VAL A 258 11.14 -10.09 -2.93
C VAL A 258 11.20 -9.67 -4.40
N LEU A 259 10.46 -8.64 -4.78
CA LEU A 259 10.35 -8.14 -6.16
C LEU A 259 11.41 -7.09 -6.49
N SER A 260 11.78 -6.27 -5.51
CA SER A 260 12.83 -5.26 -5.64
C SER A 260 13.69 -5.23 -4.39
N LEU A 261 15.00 -5.08 -4.54
CA LEU A 261 15.96 -4.85 -3.47
C LEU A 261 16.91 -3.74 -3.89
N ARG A 262 17.15 -2.81 -2.99
CA ARG A 262 18.24 -1.84 -3.13
C ARG A 262 19.41 -2.26 -2.24
N GLN A 263 20.58 -2.18 -2.83
CA GLN A 263 21.86 -2.27 -2.10
C GLN A 263 22.25 -0.88 -1.63
N ASP A 264 23.02 -0.82 -0.57
CA ASP A 264 23.52 0.44 0.03
C ASP A 264 24.32 1.28 -0.96
#